data_cbdc3618f3c7ed355d6bfba961a00b64
#
_entry.id   cbdc3618f3c7ed355d6bfba961a00b64
#
_cell.length_a   1.000
_cell.length_b   1.000
_cell.length_c   1.000
_cell.angle_alpha   90.00
_cell.angle_beta   90.00
_cell.angle_gamma   90.00
#
_symmetry.space_group_name_H-M   'P 1'
#
loop_
_entity.id
_entity.type
_entity.pdbx_description
1 polymer ?
#
loop_
_entity_poly.entity_id
_entity_poly.type
_entity_poly.pdbx_seq_one_letter_code
_entity_poly.pdbx_strand_id
1 'polypeptide(L)'
;MTSLCSASKPFSLHSRELYLPKQCILITATDGCFGYVPSPIHFEMLLLDTLLRSASLEEWKNRIFQTLKEISADDYTMCVAAFGYDTFQDMQKQFVNRANQLLAQYIRPWENAAEEQKQALWLTYAASYLDRQEG
;
A
#
# COMPACT_ATOMS: atom_id res chain seq x y z
N MET A 1 -6.14 -0.36 -17.54
CA MET A 1 -4.75 0.16 -17.43
C MET A 1 -4.38 0.79 -18.76
N THR A 2 -4.05 2.09 -18.79
CA THR A 2 -3.64 2.77 -20.03
C THR A 2 -2.13 2.71 -20.07
N SER A 3 -1.56 1.87 -20.93
CA SER A 3 -0.12 1.80 -21.13
C SER A 3 0.34 2.86 -22.11
N LEU A 4 1.40 3.58 -21.79
CA LEU A 4 2.10 4.45 -22.70
C LEU A 4 2.96 3.59 -23.62
N CYS A 5 2.54 3.45 -24.89
CA CYS A 5 3.33 2.80 -25.91
C CYS A 5 3.88 3.84 -26.88
N SER A 6 5.17 3.77 -27.18
CA SER A 6 5.87 4.62 -28.14
C SER A 6 5.59 4.29 -29.61
N ALA A 7 4.73 3.32 -29.89
CA ALA A 7 4.38 2.95 -31.26
C ALA A 7 3.32 3.91 -31.83
N SER A 8 3.27 4.01 -33.11
CA SER A 8 2.48 4.88 -34.01
C SER A 8 0.96 5.00 -33.74
N LYS A 9 0.47 4.66 -32.58
CA LYS A 9 -0.93 4.83 -32.18
C LYS A 9 -1.11 6.09 -31.33
N PRO A 10 -2.17 6.88 -31.56
CA PRO A 10 -2.47 8.03 -30.73
C PRO A 10 -2.69 7.57 -29.27
N PHE A 11 -2.07 8.26 -28.34
CA PHE A 11 -2.25 8.03 -26.91
C PHE A 11 -2.86 9.27 -26.27
N SER A 12 -3.64 9.09 -25.21
CA SER A 12 -4.14 10.18 -24.39
C SER A 12 -3.46 10.17 -23.02
N LEU A 13 -3.02 11.34 -22.58
CA LEU A 13 -2.53 11.53 -21.22
C LEU A 13 -3.72 11.89 -20.33
N HIS A 14 -3.92 11.11 -19.27
CA HIS A 14 -4.85 11.44 -18.23
C HIS A 14 -4.05 11.98 -17.04
N SER A 15 -4.24 13.24 -16.70
CA SER A 15 -3.66 13.85 -15.50
C SER A 15 -4.74 14.06 -14.46
N ARG A 16 -4.39 13.88 -13.20
CA ARG A 16 -5.24 14.17 -12.04
C ARG A 16 -4.41 14.89 -11.00
N GLU A 17 -4.94 16.00 -10.50
CA GLU A 17 -4.38 16.68 -9.32
C GLU A 17 -4.97 16.06 -8.07
N LEU A 18 -4.11 15.79 -7.08
CA LEU A 18 -4.50 15.28 -5.78
C LEU A 18 -4.00 16.24 -4.72
N TYR A 19 -4.89 16.67 -3.83
CA TYR A 19 -4.51 17.39 -2.62
C TYR A 19 -4.12 16.39 -1.55
N LEU A 20 -2.84 16.37 -1.18
CA LEU A 20 -2.34 15.47 -0.16
C LEU A 20 -2.45 16.14 1.23
N PRO A 21 -2.77 15.36 2.28
CA PRO A 21 -2.68 15.85 3.65
C PRO A 21 -1.24 16.27 3.97
N LYS A 22 -1.09 17.19 4.93
CA LYS A 22 0.23 17.71 5.34
C LYS A 22 1.21 16.60 5.73
N GLN A 23 0.68 15.54 6.36
CA GLN A 23 1.44 14.34 6.71
C GLN A 23 0.92 13.17 5.89
N CYS A 24 1.76 12.64 5.02
CA CYS A 24 1.40 11.50 4.17
C CYS A 24 2.63 10.71 3.72
N ILE A 25 2.39 9.47 3.31
CA ILE A 25 3.36 8.65 2.60
C ILE A 25 2.83 8.41 1.19
N LEU A 26 3.60 8.80 0.19
CA LEU A 26 3.34 8.51 -1.20
C LEU A 26 4.15 7.29 -1.62
N ILE A 27 3.48 6.31 -2.21
CA ILE A 27 4.13 5.09 -2.69
C ILE A 27 3.78 4.90 -4.16
N THR A 28 4.80 4.69 -4.98
CA THR A 28 4.66 4.20 -6.36
C THR A 28 5.36 2.85 -6.46
N ALA A 29 4.69 1.88 -7.06
CA ALA A 29 5.19 0.51 -7.13
C ALA A 29 4.79 -0.14 -8.45
N THR A 30 5.66 -1.05 -8.95
CA THR A 30 5.30 -1.94 -10.06
C THR A 30 4.46 -3.11 -9.55
N ASP A 31 3.81 -3.81 -10.46
CA ASP A 31 2.95 -4.97 -10.16
C ASP A 31 3.70 -6.12 -9.46
N GLY A 32 5.00 -6.30 -9.73
CA GLY A 32 5.85 -7.23 -8.98
C GLY A 32 5.88 -6.99 -7.46
N CYS A 33 5.53 -5.76 -6.98
CA CYS A 33 5.44 -5.48 -5.55
C CYS A 33 4.16 -6.02 -4.90
N PHE A 34 3.04 -6.07 -5.62
CA PHE A 34 1.72 -6.39 -5.05
C PHE A 34 1.00 -7.53 -5.77
N GLY A 35 1.49 -7.98 -6.92
CA GLY A 35 0.87 -9.07 -7.68
C GLY A 35 0.93 -10.44 -7.01
N TYR A 36 1.78 -10.61 -6.02
CA TYR A 36 1.99 -11.87 -5.29
C TYR A 36 1.42 -11.88 -3.87
N VAL A 37 0.75 -10.82 -3.46
CA VAL A 37 0.01 -10.79 -2.19
C VAL A 37 -1.47 -11.09 -2.44
N PRO A 38 -2.19 -11.68 -1.45
CA PRO A 38 -3.58 -12.13 -1.64
C PRO A 38 -4.56 -11.01 -2.01
N SER A 39 -4.30 -9.78 -1.59
CA SER A 39 -5.14 -8.61 -1.90
C SER A 39 -4.39 -7.30 -1.60
N PRO A 40 -4.88 -6.14 -2.07
CA PRO A 40 -4.34 -4.83 -1.68
C PRO A 40 -4.36 -4.57 -0.17
N ILE A 41 -5.28 -5.19 0.58
CA ILE A 41 -5.32 -5.13 2.05
C ILE A 41 -4.03 -5.73 2.64
N HIS A 42 -3.60 -6.87 2.11
CA HIS A 42 -2.37 -7.55 2.54
C HIS A 42 -1.13 -6.74 2.16
N PHE A 43 -1.15 -6.06 1.01
CA PHE A 43 -0.06 -5.18 0.63
C PHE A 43 0.06 -3.98 1.57
N GLU A 44 -1.05 -3.31 1.92
CA GLU A 44 -1.04 -2.25 2.92
C GLU A 44 -0.54 -2.78 4.27
N MET A 45 -1.00 -3.96 4.70
CA MET A 45 -0.56 -4.57 5.95
C MET A 45 0.94 -4.88 5.94
N LEU A 46 1.49 -5.39 4.84
CA LEU A 46 2.93 -5.62 4.67
C LEU A 46 3.72 -4.33 4.88
N LEU A 47 3.29 -3.24 4.25
CA LEU A 47 3.95 -1.93 4.39
C LEU A 47 3.90 -1.41 5.83
N LEU A 48 2.76 -1.53 6.49
CA LEU A 48 2.59 -1.06 7.86
C LEU A 48 3.32 -1.95 8.89
N ASP A 49 3.27 -3.27 8.73
CA ASP A 49 3.99 -4.20 9.62
C ASP A 49 5.50 -3.98 9.54
N THR A 50 6.04 -3.87 8.33
CA THR A 50 7.46 -3.58 8.14
C THR A 50 7.85 -2.19 8.66
N LEU A 51 6.99 -1.17 8.50
CA LEU A 51 7.18 0.17 9.07
C LEU A 51 7.30 0.11 10.59
N LEU A 52 6.34 -0.52 11.25
CA LEU A 52 6.26 -0.55 12.71
C LEU A 52 7.39 -1.36 13.37
N ARG A 53 7.99 -2.30 12.64
CA ARG A 53 9.12 -3.11 13.11
C ARG A 53 10.49 -2.50 12.82
N SER A 54 10.56 -1.35 12.17
CA SER A 54 11.81 -0.70 11.77
C SER A 54 12.18 0.42 12.71
N ALA A 55 13.48 0.64 12.92
CA ALA A 55 13.99 1.76 13.73
C ALA A 55 14.32 2.99 12.87
N SER A 56 14.40 2.85 11.55
CA SER A 56 14.76 3.91 10.61
C SER A 56 14.16 3.68 9.23
N LEU A 57 14.18 4.73 8.40
CA LEU A 57 13.74 4.65 7.01
C LEU A 57 14.54 3.62 6.19
N GLU A 58 15.85 3.54 6.42
CA GLU A 58 16.70 2.58 5.72
C GLU A 58 16.39 1.14 6.15
N GLU A 59 16.15 0.91 7.44
CA GLU A 59 15.72 -0.40 7.91
C GLU A 59 14.34 -0.77 7.36
N TRP A 60 13.41 0.17 7.28
CA TRP A 60 12.09 -0.06 6.68
C TRP A 60 12.20 -0.47 5.23
N LYS A 61 12.98 0.26 4.44
CA LYS A 61 13.29 -0.10 3.05
C LYS A 61 13.84 -1.52 2.94
N ASN A 62 14.82 -1.86 3.77
CA ASN A 62 15.44 -3.19 3.74
C ASN A 62 14.46 -4.30 4.12
N ARG A 63 13.57 -4.08 5.10
CA ARG A 63 12.52 -5.03 5.48
C ARG A 63 11.50 -5.26 4.37
N ILE A 64 11.02 -4.17 3.73
CA ILE A 64 10.15 -4.29 2.55
C ILE A 64 10.84 -5.12 1.47
N PHE A 65 12.08 -4.79 1.14
CA PHE A 65 12.85 -5.51 0.12
C PHE A 65 13.00 -7.00 0.44
N GLN A 66 13.36 -7.36 1.67
CA GLN A 66 13.50 -8.75 2.07
C GLN A 66 12.16 -9.49 1.98
N THR A 67 11.07 -8.89 2.47
CA THR A 67 9.74 -9.50 2.39
C THR A 67 9.30 -9.71 0.94
N LEU A 68 9.49 -8.71 0.08
CA LEU A 68 9.13 -8.83 -1.34
C LEU A 68 9.97 -9.89 -2.05
N LYS A 69 11.26 -9.98 -1.74
CA LYS A 69 12.15 -11.01 -2.29
C LYS A 69 11.69 -12.45 -1.98
N GLU A 70 11.05 -12.66 -0.83
CA GLU A 70 10.56 -13.98 -0.43
C GLU A 70 9.27 -14.37 -1.15
N ILE A 71 8.43 -13.39 -1.53
CA ILE A 71 7.09 -13.65 -2.08
C ILE A 71 6.98 -13.38 -3.58
N SER A 72 7.76 -12.45 -4.14
CA SER A 72 7.68 -12.07 -5.55
C SER A 72 8.52 -13.00 -6.42
N ALA A 73 7.94 -13.45 -7.52
CA ALA A 73 8.62 -14.20 -8.57
C ALA A 73 8.99 -13.32 -9.79
N ASP A 74 8.74 -12.02 -9.72
CA ASP A 74 8.96 -11.06 -10.81
C ASP A 74 9.85 -9.90 -10.35
N ASP A 75 10.33 -9.12 -11.29
CA ASP A 75 11.06 -7.88 -11.01
C ASP A 75 10.15 -6.86 -10.34
N TYR A 76 10.64 -6.20 -9.31
CA TYR A 76 9.87 -5.21 -8.58
C TYR A 76 10.66 -3.92 -8.33
N THR A 77 9.96 -2.81 -8.43
CA THR A 77 10.48 -1.48 -8.12
C THR A 77 9.46 -0.73 -7.27
N MET A 78 9.94 -0.08 -6.22
CA MET A 78 9.12 0.75 -5.34
C MET A 78 9.85 2.05 -5.01
N CYS A 79 9.11 3.15 -5.05
CA CYS A 79 9.57 4.43 -4.53
C CYS A 79 8.63 4.85 -3.39
N VAL A 80 9.19 5.26 -2.27
CA VAL A 80 8.46 5.71 -1.08
C VAL A 80 8.94 7.10 -0.72
N ALA A 81 8.01 8.05 -0.60
CA ALA A 81 8.28 9.41 -0.15
C ALA A 81 7.36 9.76 1.03
N ALA A 82 7.95 10.13 2.16
CA ALA A 82 7.23 10.56 3.35
C ALA A 82 7.32 12.07 3.52
N PHE A 83 6.18 12.72 3.78
CA PHE A 83 6.06 14.18 3.88
C PHE A 83 5.48 14.59 5.22
N GLY A 84 6.02 15.69 5.79
CA GLY A 84 5.45 16.36 6.95
C GLY A 84 5.69 15.68 8.29
N TYR A 85 6.60 14.72 8.37
CA TYR A 85 7.04 14.09 9.63
C TYR A 85 8.38 14.67 10.06
N ASP A 86 8.49 14.99 11.34
CA ASP A 86 9.74 15.49 11.91
C ASP A 86 10.75 14.36 12.14
N THR A 87 10.25 13.18 12.53
CA THR A 87 11.06 11.98 12.77
C THR A 87 10.40 10.73 12.20
N PHE A 88 11.19 9.68 12.02
CA PHE A 88 10.70 8.36 11.63
C PHE A 88 9.71 7.79 12.66
N GLN A 89 9.97 8.02 13.95
CA GLN A 89 9.12 7.58 15.05
C GLN A 89 7.76 8.29 15.05
N ASP A 90 7.70 9.55 14.67
CA ASP A 90 6.42 10.27 14.55
C ASP A 90 5.58 9.72 13.41
N MET A 91 6.23 9.37 12.29
CA MET A 91 5.57 8.66 11.20
C MET A 91 5.02 7.31 11.68
N GLN A 92 5.80 6.49 12.40
CA GLN A 92 5.34 5.21 12.92
C GLN A 92 4.12 5.37 13.83
N LYS A 93 4.15 6.29 14.79
CA LYS A 93 3.04 6.53 15.73
C LYS A 93 1.72 6.80 15.02
N GLN A 94 1.76 7.55 13.93
CA GLN A 94 0.55 7.86 13.15
C GLN A 94 -0.12 6.61 12.58
N PHE A 95 0.66 5.60 12.20
CA PHE A 95 0.14 4.41 11.53
C PHE A 95 -0.18 3.22 12.45
N VAL A 96 0.14 3.30 13.76
CA VAL A 96 -0.17 2.23 14.72
C VAL A 96 -1.66 1.87 14.73
N ASN A 97 -2.52 2.88 14.81
CA ASN A 97 -3.98 2.65 14.85
C ASN A 97 -4.48 2.05 13.53
N ARG A 98 -3.95 2.51 12.41
CA ARG A 98 -4.31 1.96 11.10
C ARG A 98 -3.90 0.50 10.95
N ALA A 99 -2.69 0.14 11.38
CA ALA A 99 -2.22 -1.25 11.35
C ALA A 99 -3.08 -2.16 12.24
N ASN A 100 -3.42 -1.72 13.45
CA ASN A 100 -4.30 -2.46 14.35
C ASN A 100 -5.70 -2.63 13.77
N GLN A 101 -6.24 -1.59 13.14
CA GLN A 101 -7.54 -1.65 12.46
C GLN A 101 -7.52 -2.65 11.30
N LEU A 102 -6.50 -2.59 10.43
CA LEU A 102 -6.38 -3.53 9.32
C LEU A 102 -6.29 -4.97 9.81
N LEU A 103 -5.45 -5.21 10.79
CA LEU A 103 -5.27 -6.54 11.36
C LEU A 103 -6.58 -7.11 11.91
N ALA A 104 -7.31 -6.31 12.72
CA ALA A 104 -8.52 -6.75 13.40
C ALA A 104 -9.72 -6.88 12.46
N GLN A 105 -9.91 -5.93 11.54
CA GLN A 105 -11.14 -5.84 10.74
C GLN A 105 -11.04 -6.58 9.41
N TYR A 106 -9.81 -6.79 8.89
CA TYR A 106 -9.65 -7.37 7.56
C TYR A 106 -8.75 -8.59 7.53
N ILE A 107 -7.52 -8.54 8.07
CA ILE A 107 -6.56 -9.63 7.93
C ILE A 107 -7.02 -10.89 8.67
N ARG A 108 -7.33 -10.79 9.97
CA ARG A 108 -7.80 -11.93 10.77
C ARG A 108 -9.11 -12.54 10.23
N PRO A 109 -10.14 -11.74 9.87
CA PRO A 109 -11.33 -12.30 9.22
C PRO A 109 -11.04 -12.98 7.88
N TRP A 110 -10.10 -12.44 7.09
CA TRP A 110 -9.73 -13.00 5.79
C TRP A 110 -9.17 -14.42 5.86
N GLU A 111 -8.36 -14.73 6.89
CA GLU A 111 -7.67 -16.02 7.02
C GLU A 111 -8.63 -17.22 7.01
N ASN A 112 -9.83 -17.06 7.56
CA ASN A 112 -10.83 -18.12 7.66
C ASN A 112 -12.09 -17.87 6.80
N ALA A 113 -12.05 -16.88 5.91
CA ALA A 113 -13.19 -16.47 5.11
C ALA A 113 -13.35 -17.32 3.85
N ALA A 114 -14.59 -17.64 3.47
CA ALA A 114 -14.93 -18.12 2.13
C ALA A 114 -14.78 -17.00 1.09
N GLU A 115 -14.68 -17.34 -0.20
CA GLU A 115 -14.42 -16.36 -1.27
C GLU A 115 -15.46 -15.21 -1.32
N GLU A 116 -16.73 -15.51 -1.07
CA GLU A 116 -17.79 -14.49 -1.00
C GLU A 116 -17.57 -13.50 0.15
N GLN A 117 -17.09 -13.99 1.30
CA GLN A 117 -16.76 -13.16 2.45
C GLN A 117 -15.50 -12.32 2.20
N LYS A 118 -14.50 -12.87 1.51
CA LYS A 118 -13.30 -12.13 1.10
C LYS A 118 -13.68 -10.99 0.16
N GLN A 119 -14.60 -11.24 -0.78
CA GLN A 119 -15.09 -10.19 -1.66
C GLN A 119 -15.83 -9.09 -0.89
N ALA A 120 -16.64 -9.43 0.10
CA ALA A 120 -17.33 -8.46 0.96
C ALA A 120 -16.33 -7.62 1.78
N LEU A 121 -15.28 -8.26 2.35
CA LEU A 121 -14.18 -7.56 3.04
C LEU A 121 -13.44 -6.59 2.11
N TRP A 122 -13.17 -7.02 0.88
CA TRP A 122 -12.55 -6.16 -0.13
C TRP A 122 -13.41 -4.93 -0.46
N LEU A 123 -14.71 -5.11 -0.69
CA LEU A 123 -15.62 -3.99 -1.00
C LEU A 123 -15.71 -2.99 0.16
N THR A 124 -15.78 -3.49 1.40
CA THR A 124 -15.78 -2.64 2.60
C THR A 124 -14.49 -1.85 2.74
N TYR A 125 -13.35 -2.51 2.52
CA TYR A 125 -12.04 -1.86 2.53
C TYR A 125 -11.94 -0.80 1.43
N ALA A 126 -12.33 -1.12 0.20
CA ALA A 126 -12.27 -0.19 -0.93
C ALA A 126 -13.14 1.05 -0.69
N ALA A 127 -14.36 0.87 -0.16
CA ALA A 127 -15.25 1.98 0.21
C ALA A 127 -14.60 2.90 1.24
N SER A 128 -13.91 2.35 2.24
CA SER A 128 -13.22 3.13 3.28
C SER A 128 -12.10 4.03 2.75
N TYR A 129 -11.59 3.77 1.56
CA TYR A 129 -10.60 4.63 0.89
C TYR A 129 -11.25 5.75 0.11
N LEU A 130 -12.38 5.50 -0.52
CA LEU A 130 -13.11 6.51 -1.29
C LEU A 130 -13.66 7.61 -0.38
N ASP A 131 -14.25 7.24 0.75
CA ASP A 131 -14.79 8.19 1.74
C ASP A 131 -13.74 9.14 2.32
N ARG A 132 -12.48 8.73 2.37
CA ARG A 132 -11.37 9.57 2.86
C ARG A 132 -10.86 10.58 1.84
N GLN A 133 -11.19 10.42 0.58
CA GLN A 133 -10.78 11.35 -0.48
C GLN A 133 -11.75 12.52 -0.65
N GLU A 134 -12.95 12.42 -0.09
CA GLU A 134 -14.00 13.45 -0.17
C GLU A 134 -14.07 14.35 1.08
N GLY A 135 -13.29 14.07 2.10
CA GLY A 135 -13.19 14.87 3.35
C GLY A 135 -11.89 15.64 3.43
#